data_815571c7981e9e79612f16f7af9bc871
#
_entry.id   815571c7981e9e79612f16f7af9bc871
#
_cell.length_a   1.000
_cell.length_b   1.000
_cell.length_c   1.000
_cell.angle_alpha   90.00
_cell.angle_beta   90.00
_cell.angle_gamma   90.00
#
_symmetry.space_group_name_H-M   'P 1'
#
loop_
_entity.id
_entity.type
_entity.pdbx_description
1 polymer ?
#
loop_
_entity_poly.entity_id
_entity_poly.type
_entity_poly.pdbx_seq_one_letter_code
_entity_poly.pdbx_strand_id
1 'polypeptide(L)'
;AIETDLQFASDANNLPKVFTGKNSGRATSLAAKALLGKVYLQEKKWQAAKQSLGELINTDNVGTHTLLPDIANVFSTAPVQGSSASDFKNYTGWSPQTMNKEILFEVIFDKDIAGEGRNALTYYANQADLNEAFKLSNAAQCIYHSSDRRADLMRSMKGTNTDNNLLVKYADIQSTLEQYGYNTPVLRWADVLLMYAEACNEVSFDNSATSPALLALNDVRTRSYAAGAYTGNQLSDQDTFRDAIFL
;
A
#
# COMPACT_ATOMS: atom_id res chain seq x y z
N ALA A 1 -20.99 17.49 1.43
CA ALA A 1 -20.72 17.07 2.80
C ALA A 1 -19.32 16.48 2.93
N ILE A 2 -19.01 15.33 2.29
CA ILE A 2 -17.71 14.64 2.44
C ILE A 2 -16.51 15.55 2.07
N GLU A 3 -16.56 16.27 0.94
CA GLU A 3 -15.49 17.19 0.56
C GLU A 3 -15.24 18.26 1.65
N THR A 4 -16.32 18.91 2.10
CA THR A 4 -16.23 19.98 3.12
C THR A 4 -15.63 19.46 4.41
N ASP A 5 -16.04 18.26 4.84
CA ASP A 5 -15.54 17.64 6.06
C ASP A 5 -14.04 17.28 5.93
N LEU A 6 -13.64 16.74 4.76
CA LEU A 6 -12.25 16.41 4.49
C LEU A 6 -11.38 17.65 4.28
N GLN A 7 -11.90 18.71 3.66
CA GLN A 7 -11.21 19.99 3.56
C GLN A 7 -10.93 20.56 4.94
N PHE A 8 -11.92 20.56 5.83
CA PHE A 8 -11.76 20.99 7.23
C PHE A 8 -10.71 20.13 7.96
N ALA A 9 -10.80 18.81 7.82
CA ALA A 9 -9.90 17.87 8.48
C ALA A 9 -8.46 17.91 7.92
N SER A 10 -8.26 18.29 6.66
CA SER A 10 -6.95 18.40 6.03
C SER A 10 -6.14 19.61 6.47
N ASP A 11 -6.76 20.57 7.17
CA ASP A 11 -6.06 21.72 7.75
C ASP A 11 -5.31 21.27 9.01
N ALA A 12 -4.00 21.56 9.06
CA ALA A 12 -3.14 21.22 10.19
C ALA A 12 -3.50 21.97 11.49
N ASN A 13 -4.31 23.03 11.40
CA ASN A 13 -4.87 23.72 12.58
C ASN A 13 -6.04 22.95 13.22
N ASN A 14 -6.72 22.11 12.45
CA ASN A 14 -7.85 21.32 12.91
C ASN A 14 -7.43 19.90 13.34
N LEU A 15 -6.51 19.28 12.58
CA LEU A 15 -5.92 17.99 12.92
C LEU A 15 -4.40 18.05 12.80
N PRO A 16 -3.65 17.47 13.75
CA PRO A 16 -2.20 17.40 13.64
C PRO A 16 -1.77 16.53 12.46
N LYS A 17 -0.57 16.81 11.93
CA LYS A 17 0.03 16.00 10.87
C LYS A 17 0.41 14.60 11.34
N VAL A 18 0.79 14.45 12.61
CA VAL A 18 1.24 13.19 13.22
C VAL A 18 0.67 13.10 14.63
N PHE A 19 0.23 11.92 15.00
CA PHE A 19 -0.06 11.56 16.38
C PHE A 19 1.03 10.65 16.94
N THR A 20 1.34 10.77 18.22
CA THR A 20 2.34 9.98 18.91
C THR A 20 1.80 9.35 20.20
N GLY A 21 2.47 8.31 20.70
CA GLY A 21 2.11 7.63 21.93
C GLY A 21 0.70 7.03 21.87
N LYS A 22 -0.11 7.25 22.89
CA LYS A 22 -1.47 6.69 23.01
C LYS A 22 -2.46 7.17 21.92
N ASN A 23 -2.09 8.19 21.16
CA ASN A 23 -2.92 8.72 20.08
C ASN A 23 -2.45 8.23 18.70
N SER A 24 -1.41 7.40 18.62
CA SER A 24 -1.00 6.79 17.35
C SER A 24 -2.17 6.05 16.70
N GLY A 25 -2.27 6.11 15.37
CA GLY A 25 -3.35 5.49 14.62
C GLY A 25 -4.63 6.32 14.46
N ARG A 26 -4.73 7.49 15.13
CA ARG A 26 -5.81 8.42 14.85
C ARG A 26 -5.66 9.06 13.48
N ALA A 27 -6.79 9.44 12.88
CA ALA A 27 -6.79 10.16 11.60
C ALA A 27 -6.04 11.50 11.72
N THR A 28 -5.12 11.72 10.79
CA THR A 28 -4.28 12.91 10.71
C THR A 28 -4.73 13.85 9.59
N SER A 29 -4.28 15.11 9.61
CA SER A 29 -4.54 16.03 8.49
C SER A 29 -3.96 15.54 7.17
N LEU A 30 -2.83 14.81 7.19
CA LEU A 30 -2.23 14.22 5.99
C LEU A 30 -3.09 13.07 5.44
N ALA A 31 -3.62 12.21 6.31
CA ALA A 31 -4.57 11.16 5.92
C ALA A 31 -5.87 11.74 5.33
N ALA A 32 -6.40 12.80 5.96
CA ALA A 32 -7.58 13.51 5.45
C ALA A 32 -7.31 14.13 4.07
N LYS A 33 -6.13 14.72 3.86
CA LYS A 33 -5.73 15.30 2.56
C LYS A 33 -5.59 14.24 1.47
N ALA A 34 -5.02 13.08 1.79
CA ALA A 34 -4.93 11.96 0.86
C ALA A 34 -6.32 11.42 0.46
N LEU A 35 -7.21 11.29 1.45
CA LEU A 35 -8.59 10.85 1.19
C LEU A 35 -9.37 11.88 0.38
N LEU A 36 -9.16 13.17 0.61
CA LEU A 36 -9.75 14.25 -0.18
C LEU A 36 -9.31 14.16 -1.65
N GLY A 37 -8.01 13.94 -1.90
CA GLY A 37 -7.50 13.68 -3.24
C GLY A 37 -8.20 12.50 -3.92
N LYS A 38 -8.42 11.42 -3.18
CA LYS A 38 -9.14 10.24 -3.67
C LYS A 38 -10.61 10.55 -4.01
N VAL A 39 -11.29 11.36 -3.20
CA VAL A 39 -12.66 11.81 -3.47
C VAL A 39 -12.70 12.63 -4.76
N TYR A 40 -11.77 13.58 -4.93
CA TYR A 40 -11.67 14.37 -6.15
C TYR A 40 -11.44 13.52 -7.40
N LEU A 41 -10.62 12.47 -7.33
CA LEU A 41 -10.45 11.52 -8.44
C LEU A 41 -11.76 10.81 -8.80
N GLN A 42 -12.49 10.31 -7.80
CA GLN A 42 -13.78 9.65 -8.02
C GLN A 42 -14.82 10.59 -8.65
N GLU A 43 -14.79 11.86 -8.31
CA GLU A 43 -15.65 12.88 -8.87
C GLU A 43 -15.13 13.46 -10.20
N LYS A 44 -14.00 12.97 -10.71
CA LYS A 44 -13.31 13.46 -11.92
C LYS A 44 -12.94 14.94 -11.85
N LYS A 45 -12.72 15.44 -10.64
CA LYS A 45 -12.21 16.78 -10.37
C LYS A 45 -10.68 16.76 -10.44
N TRP A 46 -10.14 16.43 -11.61
CA TRP A 46 -8.72 16.13 -11.82
C TRP A 46 -7.78 17.23 -11.35
N GLN A 47 -8.12 18.49 -11.63
CA GLN A 47 -7.28 19.62 -11.22
C GLN A 47 -7.24 19.77 -9.69
N ALA A 48 -8.37 19.58 -9.00
CA ALA A 48 -8.42 19.64 -7.54
C ALA A 48 -7.67 18.45 -6.90
N ALA A 49 -7.79 17.26 -7.50
CA ALA A 49 -7.03 16.08 -7.09
C ALA A 49 -5.52 16.31 -7.22
N LYS A 50 -5.07 16.78 -8.40
CA LYS A 50 -3.67 17.12 -8.67
C LYS A 50 -3.12 18.13 -7.66
N GLN A 51 -3.88 19.18 -7.37
CA GLN A 51 -3.47 20.20 -6.40
C GLN A 51 -3.37 19.61 -4.99
N SER A 52 -4.40 18.96 -4.50
CA SER A 52 -4.45 18.41 -3.12
C SER A 52 -3.35 17.38 -2.89
N LEU A 53 -3.15 16.44 -3.83
CA LEU A 53 -2.14 15.40 -3.72
C LEU A 53 -0.72 15.95 -3.91
N GLY A 54 -0.53 16.93 -4.83
CA GLY A 54 0.73 17.61 -5.02
C GLY A 54 1.16 18.43 -3.80
N GLU A 55 0.22 19.12 -3.17
CA GLU A 55 0.47 19.80 -1.89
C GLU A 55 0.85 18.81 -0.78
N LEU A 56 0.19 17.64 -0.70
CA LEU A 56 0.51 16.61 0.25
C LEU A 56 1.95 16.13 0.04
N ILE A 57 2.33 15.78 -1.18
CA ILE A 57 3.68 15.32 -1.54
C ILE A 57 4.72 16.38 -1.18
N ASN A 58 4.48 17.64 -1.51
CA ASN A 58 5.40 18.73 -1.22
C ASN A 58 5.48 19.11 0.25
N THR A 59 4.38 19.01 0.98
CA THR A 59 4.30 19.38 2.40
C THR A 59 4.89 18.29 3.30
N ASP A 60 4.77 17.04 2.86
CA ASP A 60 5.30 15.88 3.58
C ASP A 60 6.76 15.56 3.22
N ASN A 61 7.36 16.34 2.30
CA ASN A 61 8.80 16.31 2.00
C ASN A 61 9.70 16.53 3.23
N VAL A 62 9.13 16.73 4.39
CA VAL A 62 9.84 16.77 5.68
C VAL A 62 10.16 15.35 6.19
N GLY A 63 9.87 14.31 5.39
CA GLY A 63 10.26 12.92 5.69
C GLY A 63 9.33 12.18 6.67
N THR A 64 8.09 12.64 6.83
CA THR A 64 7.09 11.95 7.65
C THR A 64 6.64 10.66 6.97
N HIS A 65 6.34 10.72 5.66
CA HIS A 65 5.99 9.55 4.86
C HIS A 65 6.91 9.38 3.65
N THR A 66 7.17 8.15 3.28
CA THR A 66 7.99 7.80 2.12
C THR A 66 7.73 6.36 1.70
N LEU A 67 8.06 6.01 0.46
CA LEU A 67 8.12 4.61 0.06
C LEU A 67 9.22 3.90 0.83
N LEU A 68 8.92 2.73 1.35
CA LEU A 68 9.94 1.83 1.89
C LEU A 68 10.70 1.17 0.72
N PRO A 69 12.00 0.92 0.89
CA PRO A 69 12.83 0.35 -0.18
C PRO A 69 12.36 -1.02 -0.67
N ASP A 70 11.78 -1.83 0.21
CA ASP A 70 11.20 -3.13 -0.12
C ASP A 70 9.72 -3.15 0.25
N ILE A 71 8.89 -3.61 -0.68
CA ILE A 71 7.45 -3.72 -0.48
C ILE A 71 7.08 -4.69 0.66
N ALA A 72 7.91 -5.70 0.92
CA ALA A 72 7.70 -6.62 2.03
C ALA A 72 7.76 -5.92 3.38
N ASN A 73 8.62 -4.89 3.51
CA ASN A 73 8.76 -4.12 4.73
C ASN A 73 7.56 -3.23 5.05
N VAL A 74 6.66 -3.04 4.09
CA VAL A 74 5.36 -2.37 4.32
C VAL A 74 4.45 -3.23 5.19
N PHE A 75 4.59 -4.54 5.10
CA PHE A 75 3.71 -5.53 5.72
C PHE A 75 4.37 -6.35 6.83
N SER A 76 5.71 -6.30 6.95
CA SER A 76 6.46 -7.04 7.97
C SER A 76 7.66 -6.27 8.51
N THR A 77 7.95 -6.45 9.79
CA THR A 77 9.16 -5.90 10.45
C THR A 77 10.43 -6.64 10.08
N ALA A 78 10.28 -7.90 9.67
CA ALA A 78 11.43 -8.69 9.32
C ALA A 78 11.68 -8.61 7.81
N PRO A 79 12.89 -8.24 7.38
CA PRO A 79 13.20 -8.16 5.96
C PRO A 79 13.09 -9.55 5.34
N VAL A 80 12.35 -9.63 4.25
CA VAL A 80 12.34 -10.83 3.40
C VAL A 80 13.69 -10.86 2.68
N GLN A 81 14.63 -11.63 3.19
CA GLN A 81 15.87 -11.88 2.49
C GLN A 81 15.69 -13.10 1.60
N GLY A 82 15.86 -12.90 0.31
CA GLY A 82 15.82 -13.94 -0.69
C GLY A 82 14.58 -13.92 -1.56
N SER A 83 14.77 -14.29 -2.81
CA SER A 83 13.74 -14.27 -3.86
C SER A 83 13.11 -15.63 -4.12
N SER A 84 13.36 -16.63 -3.25
CA SER A 84 12.87 -17.98 -3.48
C SER A 84 11.65 -18.33 -2.63
N ALA A 85 10.73 -19.10 -3.19
CA ALA A 85 9.56 -19.60 -2.48
C ALA A 85 9.91 -20.48 -1.26
N SER A 86 11.13 -21.02 -1.20
CA SER A 86 11.64 -21.78 -0.07
C SER A 86 11.93 -20.92 1.15
N ASP A 87 12.21 -19.62 0.95
CA ASP A 87 12.58 -18.73 2.04
C ASP A 87 11.37 -18.41 2.93
N PHE A 88 10.17 -18.40 2.37
CA PHE A 88 8.94 -18.24 3.14
C PHE A 88 8.56 -19.47 3.98
N LYS A 89 9.02 -20.67 3.62
CA LYS A 89 8.75 -21.90 4.38
C LYS A 89 9.47 -21.94 5.73
N ASN A 90 10.63 -21.32 5.80
CA ASN A 90 11.49 -21.31 6.97
C ASN A 90 11.41 -19.97 7.72
N TYR A 91 10.46 -19.13 7.34
CA TYR A 91 10.37 -17.77 7.83
C TYR A 91 9.70 -17.71 9.21
N THR A 92 10.49 -17.84 10.25
CA THR A 92 10.05 -17.74 11.65
C THR A 92 9.98 -16.30 12.16
N GLY A 93 10.34 -15.33 11.32
CA GLY A 93 10.50 -13.93 11.73
C GLY A 93 9.49 -12.94 11.14
N TRP A 94 8.47 -13.40 10.41
CA TRP A 94 7.46 -12.49 9.88
C TRP A 94 6.62 -11.92 11.03
N SER A 95 6.79 -10.65 11.30
CA SER A 95 6.06 -9.92 12.33
C SER A 95 5.35 -8.73 11.68
N PRO A 96 4.08 -8.48 12.01
CA PRO A 96 3.33 -7.37 11.45
C PRO A 96 4.03 -6.04 11.68
N GLN A 97 4.05 -5.21 10.66
CA GLN A 97 4.44 -3.80 10.79
C GLN A 97 3.27 -2.99 11.31
N THR A 98 3.58 -2.07 12.18
CA THR A 98 2.64 -1.07 12.64
C THR A 98 3.20 0.32 12.39
N MET A 99 2.39 1.24 11.85
CA MET A 99 2.72 2.66 11.74
C MET A 99 4.09 2.95 11.10
N ASN A 100 4.45 2.23 10.04
CA ASN A 100 5.68 2.53 9.31
C ASN A 100 5.52 3.79 8.43
N LYS A 101 6.64 4.30 7.90
CA LYS A 101 6.66 5.55 7.11
C LYS A 101 5.86 5.51 5.80
N GLU A 102 5.46 4.35 5.32
CA GLU A 102 4.62 4.26 4.12
C GLU A 102 3.12 4.31 4.45
N ILE A 103 2.74 4.12 5.70
CA ILE A 103 1.33 4.08 6.14
C ILE A 103 0.87 5.48 6.56
N LEU A 104 -0.12 6.04 5.85
CA LEU A 104 -0.75 7.30 6.22
C LEU A 104 -1.92 7.09 7.19
N PHE A 105 -2.65 5.99 7.01
CA PHE A 105 -3.77 5.62 7.87
C PHE A 105 -3.97 4.11 7.85
N GLU A 106 -4.17 3.55 9.04
CA GLU A 106 -4.48 2.12 9.23
C GLU A 106 -5.49 1.92 10.34
N VAL A 107 -6.21 0.81 10.28
CA VAL A 107 -7.04 0.33 11.40
C VAL A 107 -6.14 -0.49 12.32
N ILE A 108 -6.03 -0.06 13.56
CA ILE A 108 -5.20 -0.70 14.58
C ILE A 108 -5.96 -1.86 15.22
N PHE A 109 -5.28 -2.98 15.35
CA PHE A 109 -5.71 -4.15 16.11
C PHE A 109 -4.66 -4.44 17.19
N ASP A 110 -5.10 -4.53 18.43
CA ASP A 110 -4.21 -4.82 19.56
C ASP A 110 -4.45 -6.24 20.06
N LYS A 111 -3.47 -7.12 19.86
CA LYS A 111 -3.51 -8.52 20.27
C LYS A 111 -3.51 -8.71 21.81
N ASP A 112 -3.02 -7.68 22.52
CA ASP A 112 -2.87 -7.74 23.98
C ASP A 112 -4.14 -7.28 24.71
N ILE A 113 -5.12 -6.72 23.99
CA ILE A 113 -6.42 -6.33 24.54
C ILE A 113 -7.45 -7.43 24.25
N ALA A 114 -7.93 -8.08 25.28
CA ALA A 114 -8.92 -9.15 25.18
C ALA A 114 -10.20 -8.64 24.47
N GLY A 115 -10.52 -9.24 23.33
CA GLY A 115 -11.69 -8.92 22.52
C GLY A 115 -11.46 -7.90 21.40
N GLU A 116 -10.30 -7.23 21.31
CA GLU A 116 -10.00 -6.22 20.29
C GLU A 116 -8.97 -6.67 19.23
N GLY A 117 -8.29 -7.80 19.45
CA GLY A 117 -7.16 -8.26 18.64
C GLY A 117 -7.51 -9.16 17.46
N ARG A 118 -8.76 -9.23 17.01
CA ARG A 118 -9.15 -10.19 15.96
C ARG A 118 -9.23 -9.53 14.58
N ASN A 119 -8.11 -9.37 13.91
CA ASN A 119 -8.14 -9.03 12.49
C ASN A 119 -8.60 -10.25 11.67
N ALA A 120 -9.80 -10.18 11.09
CA ALA A 120 -10.36 -11.27 10.29
C ALA A 120 -9.49 -11.61 9.06
N LEU A 121 -8.86 -10.63 8.43
CA LEU A 121 -7.96 -10.88 7.27
C LEU A 121 -6.75 -11.71 7.71
N THR A 122 -6.15 -11.37 8.84
CA THR A 122 -5.01 -12.12 9.38
C THR A 122 -5.42 -13.51 9.85
N TYR A 123 -6.58 -13.61 10.48
CA TYR A 123 -7.14 -14.91 10.88
C TYR A 123 -7.24 -15.86 9.68
N TYR A 124 -7.85 -15.41 8.58
CA TYR A 124 -7.99 -16.22 7.38
C TYR A 124 -6.66 -16.44 6.65
N ALA A 125 -5.75 -15.47 6.67
CA ALA A 125 -4.41 -15.63 6.08
C ALA A 125 -3.57 -16.68 6.82
N ASN A 126 -3.73 -16.80 8.15
CA ASN A 126 -2.99 -17.77 8.97
C ASN A 126 -3.63 -19.16 9.00
N GLN A 127 -4.91 -19.29 8.69
CA GLN A 127 -5.65 -20.56 8.70
C GLN A 127 -5.48 -21.36 7.40
N ALA A 128 -4.26 -21.45 6.92
CA ALA A 128 -3.90 -22.09 5.66
C ALA A 128 -4.41 -23.52 5.48
N ASP A 129 -4.62 -24.24 6.57
CA ASP A 129 -5.06 -25.64 6.55
C ASP A 129 -6.59 -25.79 6.48
N LEU A 130 -7.34 -24.74 6.77
CA LEU A 130 -8.78 -24.88 6.96
C LEU A 130 -9.61 -24.26 5.84
N ASN A 131 -9.06 -23.38 5.00
CA ASN A 131 -9.92 -22.62 4.11
C ASN A 131 -9.36 -22.38 2.73
N GLU A 132 -10.09 -22.89 1.75
CA GLU A 132 -10.04 -22.48 0.36
C GLU A 132 -10.49 -21.01 0.14
N ALA A 133 -10.94 -20.32 1.18
CA ALA A 133 -11.60 -19.04 1.09
C ALA A 133 -10.69 -17.89 0.62
N PHE A 134 -9.38 -17.98 0.84
CA PHE A 134 -8.38 -17.01 0.39
C PHE A 134 -7.31 -17.60 -0.53
N LYS A 135 -7.63 -18.65 -1.25
CA LYS A 135 -6.79 -19.07 -2.36
C LYS A 135 -6.80 -17.99 -3.43
N LEU A 136 -5.62 -17.52 -3.79
CA LEU A 136 -5.49 -16.71 -4.99
C LEU A 136 -5.93 -17.53 -6.18
N SER A 137 -6.86 -17.01 -6.97
CA SER A 137 -7.23 -17.64 -8.24
C SER A 137 -6.00 -17.77 -9.14
N ASN A 138 -5.95 -18.78 -9.99
CA ASN A 138 -4.89 -18.91 -10.98
C ASN A 138 -4.74 -17.64 -11.84
N ALA A 139 -5.83 -16.92 -12.09
CA ALA A 139 -5.81 -15.63 -12.77
C ALA A 139 -5.03 -14.57 -11.98
N ALA A 140 -5.19 -14.49 -10.67
CA ALA A 140 -4.45 -13.53 -9.84
C ALA A 140 -2.94 -13.84 -9.78
N GLN A 141 -2.55 -15.10 -9.89
CA GLN A 141 -1.15 -15.52 -9.96
C GLN A 141 -0.47 -15.14 -11.28
N CYS A 142 -1.25 -15.04 -12.36
CA CYS A 142 -0.75 -14.67 -13.69
C CYS A 142 -0.60 -13.16 -13.89
N ILE A 143 -1.11 -12.33 -12.97
CA ILE A 143 -1.05 -10.87 -13.09
C ILE A 143 0.38 -10.34 -12.88
N TYR A 144 1.16 -11.00 -12.02
CA TYR A 144 2.51 -10.53 -11.69
C TYR A 144 3.57 -11.25 -12.51
N HIS A 145 4.44 -10.46 -13.12
CA HIS A 145 5.64 -10.98 -13.76
C HIS A 145 6.57 -11.64 -12.73
N SER A 146 7.38 -12.62 -13.14
CA SER A 146 8.30 -13.37 -12.28
C SER A 146 9.32 -12.48 -11.51
N SER A 147 9.61 -11.29 -12.03
CA SER A 147 10.49 -10.30 -11.40
C SER A 147 9.75 -9.27 -10.55
N ASP A 148 8.43 -9.39 -10.38
CA ASP A 148 7.63 -8.47 -9.57
C ASP A 148 7.62 -8.93 -8.11
N ARG A 149 8.19 -8.11 -7.24
CA ARG A 149 8.27 -8.38 -5.79
C ARG A 149 6.90 -8.47 -5.12
N ARG A 150 5.85 -7.92 -5.72
CA ARG A 150 4.48 -8.08 -5.21
C ARG A 150 4.01 -9.53 -5.25
N ALA A 151 4.53 -10.32 -6.18
CA ALA A 151 4.27 -11.75 -6.24
C ALA A 151 4.74 -12.49 -4.98
N ASP A 152 5.80 -12.01 -4.32
CA ASP A 152 6.33 -12.61 -3.10
C ASP A 152 5.33 -12.53 -1.94
N LEU A 153 4.49 -11.49 -1.90
CA LEU A 153 3.45 -11.29 -0.89
C LEU A 153 2.23 -12.21 -1.07
N MET A 154 2.19 -12.94 -2.19
CA MET A 154 1.08 -13.81 -2.57
C MET A 154 1.45 -15.30 -2.51
N ARG A 155 2.64 -15.65 -2.00
CA ARG A 155 3.12 -17.02 -1.96
C ARG A 155 2.61 -17.78 -0.75
N SER A 156 2.51 -19.12 -0.91
CA SER A 156 2.10 -20.02 0.15
C SER A 156 3.15 -20.09 1.27
N MET A 157 2.69 -19.98 2.51
CA MET A 157 3.54 -20.12 3.71
C MET A 157 3.79 -21.58 4.09
N LYS A 158 3.02 -22.53 3.60
CA LYS A 158 3.17 -23.96 3.90
C LYS A 158 3.58 -24.77 2.65
N GLY A 159 4.75 -25.23 2.71
CA GLY A 159 5.60 -25.69 1.62
C GLY A 159 5.47 -27.12 1.21
N THR A 160 4.37 -27.79 1.26
CA THR A 160 4.21 -29.15 0.73
C THR A 160 3.13 -29.27 -0.34
N ASN A 161 2.33 -28.24 -0.54
CA ASN A 161 1.32 -28.23 -1.58
C ASN A 161 1.45 -26.97 -2.41
N THR A 162 1.85 -27.14 -3.66
CA THR A 162 2.03 -26.04 -4.65
C THR A 162 0.72 -25.32 -4.98
N ASP A 163 -0.41 -25.86 -4.53
CA ASP A 163 -1.74 -25.36 -4.86
C ASP A 163 -2.31 -24.37 -3.84
N ASN A 164 -1.63 -24.17 -2.70
CA ASN A 164 -2.11 -23.28 -1.63
C ASN A 164 -1.39 -21.94 -1.67
N ASN A 165 -1.76 -21.07 -2.59
CA ASN A 165 -1.26 -19.70 -2.63
C ASN A 165 -2.02 -18.83 -1.64
N LEU A 166 -1.43 -18.65 -0.47
CA LEU A 166 -1.96 -17.81 0.58
C LEU A 166 -1.49 -16.38 0.42
N LEU A 167 -2.32 -15.47 0.90
CA LEU A 167 -1.99 -14.06 0.92
C LEU A 167 -1.09 -13.75 2.13
N VAL A 168 0.23 -13.96 1.97
CA VAL A 168 1.24 -13.70 3.01
C VAL A 168 1.20 -12.26 3.50
N LYS A 169 0.78 -11.34 2.65
CA LYS A 169 0.66 -9.92 2.91
C LYS A 169 0.00 -9.57 4.25
N TYR A 170 -0.95 -10.38 4.71
CA TYR A 170 -1.70 -10.14 5.95
C TYR A 170 -1.43 -11.19 7.02
N ALA A 171 -0.39 -12.01 6.86
CA ALA A 171 -0.07 -13.04 7.81
C ALA A 171 0.56 -12.48 9.10
N ASP A 172 0.26 -13.09 10.21
CA ASP A 172 0.91 -12.87 11.50
C ASP A 172 1.29 -14.24 12.09
N ILE A 173 2.51 -14.68 11.77
CA ILE A 173 2.96 -16.04 12.09
C ILE A 173 3.29 -16.21 13.58
N GLN A 174 3.54 -15.13 14.27
CA GLN A 174 3.98 -15.15 15.68
C GLN A 174 2.81 -15.09 16.66
N SER A 175 1.62 -14.79 16.18
CA SER A 175 0.45 -14.73 17.05
C SER A 175 -0.03 -16.12 17.43
N THR A 176 -0.41 -16.29 18.69
CA THR A 176 -1.17 -17.47 19.15
C THR A 176 -2.55 -17.46 18.51
N LEU A 177 -3.17 -18.64 18.40
CA LEU A 177 -4.52 -18.79 17.87
C LEU A 177 -5.48 -17.73 18.45
N GLU A 178 -6.16 -17.02 17.57
CA GLU A 178 -7.16 -15.99 17.88
C GLU A 178 -6.66 -14.61 18.37
N GLN A 179 -5.35 -14.35 18.39
CA GLN A 179 -4.79 -13.08 18.82
C GLN A 179 -3.94 -12.46 17.70
N TYR A 180 -4.57 -11.98 16.63
CA TYR A 180 -3.89 -11.42 15.49
C TYR A 180 -3.87 -9.89 15.54
N GLY A 181 -2.70 -9.32 15.80
CA GLY A 181 -2.48 -7.88 15.94
C GLY A 181 -2.04 -7.18 14.66
N TYR A 182 -2.31 -7.75 13.50
CA TYR A 182 -1.94 -7.11 12.25
C TYR A 182 -2.86 -5.93 11.93
N ASN A 183 -2.29 -4.73 11.82
CA ASN A 183 -3.03 -3.53 11.42
C ASN A 183 -3.42 -3.59 9.94
N THR A 184 -4.58 -3.08 9.62
CA THR A 184 -5.05 -3.03 8.22
C THR A 184 -4.76 -1.66 7.61
N PRO A 185 -3.78 -1.56 6.69
CA PRO A 185 -3.49 -0.32 5.96
C PRO A 185 -4.69 0.11 5.12
N VAL A 186 -5.13 1.35 5.28
CA VAL A 186 -6.23 1.96 4.50
C VAL A 186 -5.68 2.91 3.44
N LEU A 187 -4.68 3.73 3.82
CA LEU A 187 -4.01 4.66 2.92
C LEU A 187 -2.49 4.52 3.05
N ARG A 188 -1.81 4.38 1.93
CA ARG A 188 -0.36 4.25 1.86
C ARG A 188 0.23 5.31 0.94
N TRP A 189 1.50 5.62 1.16
CA TRP A 189 2.22 6.58 0.33
C TRP A 189 2.26 6.20 -1.16
N ALA A 190 2.36 4.90 -1.46
CA ALA A 190 2.24 4.41 -2.82
C ALA A 190 0.90 4.79 -3.48
N ASP A 191 -0.22 4.73 -2.73
CA ASP A 191 -1.52 5.15 -3.24
C ASP A 191 -1.54 6.64 -3.55
N VAL A 192 -0.91 7.47 -2.71
CA VAL A 192 -0.81 8.93 -2.94
C VAL A 192 -0.05 9.23 -4.23
N LEU A 193 1.08 8.54 -4.46
CA LEU A 193 1.89 8.73 -5.66
C LEU A 193 1.13 8.30 -6.94
N LEU A 194 0.46 7.15 -6.91
CA LEU A 194 -0.32 6.68 -8.05
C LEU A 194 -1.55 7.55 -8.32
N MET A 195 -2.27 7.97 -7.29
CA MET A 195 -3.37 8.93 -7.42
C MET A 195 -2.91 10.28 -7.98
N TYR A 196 -1.73 10.74 -7.59
CA TYR A 196 -1.14 11.96 -8.14
C TYR A 196 -0.74 11.81 -9.60
N ALA A 197 -0.14 10.67 -9.98
CA ALA A 197 0.19 10.35 -11.35
C ALA A 197 -1.07 10.32 -12.23
N GLU A 198 -2.14 9.69 -11.76
CA GLU A 198 -3.46 9.68 -12.42
C GLU A 198 -3.98 11.10 -12.61
N ALA A 199 -4.07 11.89 -11.55
CA ALA A 199 -4.57 13.26 -11.62
C ALA A 199 -3.77 14.13 -12.60
N CYS A 200 -2.45 13.99 -12.61
CA CYS A 200 -1.60 14.72 -13.56
C CYS A 200 -1.85 14.29 -14.99
N ASN A 201 -1.95 12.99 -15.26
CA ASN A 201 -2.22 12.44 -16.58
C ASN A 201 -3.59 12.88 -17.12
N GLU A 202 -4.61 12.90 -16.25
CA GLU A 202 -5.97 13.32 -16.64
C GLU A 202 -6.09 14.83 -16.88
N VAL A 203 -5.30 15.65 -16.18
CA VAL A 203 -5.26 17.11 -16.43
C VAL A 203 -4.55 17.44 -17.74
N SER A 204 -3.40 16.81 -17.97
CA SER A 204 -2.58 17.05 -19.16
C SER A 204 -1.56 15.94 -19.29
N PHE A 205 -1.70 15.14 -20.35
CA PHE A 205 -0.73 14.11 -20.67
C PHE A 205 0.65 14.71 -20.91
N ASP A 206 1.65 14.18 -20.20
CA ASP A 206 3.06 14.53 -20.36
C ASP A 206 3.91 13.30 -20.03
N ASN A 207 4.57 12.74 -21.04
CA ASN A 207 5.46 11.59 -20.92
C ASN A 207 6.94 11.95 -20.92
N SER A 208 7.27 13.23 -20.74
CA SER A 208 8.67 13.67 -20.64
C SER A 208 9.33 13.04 -19.39
N ALA A 209 10.65 12.86 -19.45
CA ALA A 209 11.42 12.29 -18.35
C ALA A 209 11.33 13.09 -17.03
N THR A 210 10.90 14.35 -17.11
CA THR A 210 10.71 15.25 -15.97
C THR A 210 9.24 15.40 -15.56
N SER A 211 8.33 14.69 -16.23
CA SER A 211 6.91 14.70 -15.91
C SER A 211 6.66 14.26 -14.46
N PRO A 212 5.97 15.06 -13.64
CA PRO A 212 5.63 14.66 -12.28
C PRO A 212 4.81 13.37 -12.22
N ALA A 213 3.96 13.12 -13.22
CA ALA A 213 3.19 11.89 -13.33
C ALA A 213 4.11 10.68 -13.54
N LEU A 214 5.05 10.78 -14.50
CA LEU A 214 5.97 9.70 -14.82
C LEU A 214 6.93 9.42 -13.65
N LEU A 215 7.41 10.45 -12.98
CA LEU A 215 8.27 10.28 -11.80
C LEU A 215 7.53 9.55 -10.66
N ALA A 216 6.32 9.97 -10.32
CA ALA A 216 5.53 9.35 -9.26
C ALA A 216 5.17 7.88 -9.58
N LEU A 217 4.79 7.58 -10.82
CA LEU A 217 4.55 6.21 -11.29
C LEU A 217 5.82 5.35 -11.17
N ASN A 218 6.96 5.88 -11.61
CA ASN A 218 8.22 5.17 -11.63
C ASN A 218 8.77 4.92 -10.22
N ASP A 219 8.55 5.80 -9.27
CA ASP A 219 8.93 5.59 -7.87
C ASP A 219 8.26 4.31 -7.30
N VAL A 220 6.97 4.15 -7.55
CA VAL A 220 6.23 2.96 -7.09
C VAL A 220 6.66 1.71 -7.87
N ARG A 221 6.81 1.84 -9.20
CA ARG A 221 7.16 0.72 -10.08
C ARG A 221 8.55 0.17 -9.76
N THR A 222 9.57 1.02 -9.72
CA THR A 222 10.97 0.58 -9.54
C THR A 222 11.22 -0.06 -8.19
N ARG A 223 10.47 0.37 -7.15
CA ARG A 223 10.50 -0.27 -5.84
C ARG A 223 10.09 -1.74 -5.88
N SER A 224 9.12 -2.08 -6.73
CA SER A 224 8.46 -3.38 -6.72
C SER A 224 8.80 -4.26 -7.92
N TYR A 225 9.25 -3.69 -9.03
CA TYR A 225 9.41 -4.40 -10.29
C TYR A 225 10.81 -4.24 -10.89
N ALA A 226 11.54 -5.35 -11.03
CA ALA A 226 12.93 -5.36 -11.50
C ALA A 226 13.11 -4.95 -12.96
N ALA A 227 12.04 -4.93 -13.77
CA ALA A 227 12.14 -4.43 -15.15
C ALA A 227 12.37 -2.91 -15.25
N GLY A 228 12.42 -2.22 -14.12
CA GLY A 228 12.81 -0.82 -14.03
C GLY A 228 11.73 0.19 -14.39
N ALA A 229 12.15 1.43 -14.49
CA ALA A 229 11.30 2.57 -14.79
C ALA A 229 10.71 2.52 -16.21
N TYR A 230 9.51 3.03 -16.37
CA TYR A 230 8.99 3.37 -17.69
C TYR A 230 9.76 4.54 -18.29
N THR A 231 9.97 4.48 -19.60
CA THR A 231 10.39 5.63 -20.41
C THR A 231 9.16 6.26 -21.09
N GLY A 232 9.25 7.53 -21.47
CA GLY A 232 8.17 8.19 -22.19
C GLY A 232 7.75 7.47 -23.48
N ASN A 233 8.68 6.81 -24.17
CA ASN A 233 8.38 6.07 -25.41
C ASN A 233 7.49 4.83 -25.15
N GLN A 234 7.49 4.28 -23.95
CA GLN A 234 6.64 3.14 -23.56
C GLN A 234 5.23 3.59 -23.18
N LEU A 235 5.07 4.87 -22.85
CA LEU A 235 3.81 5.50 -22.46
C LEU A 235 3.49 6.59 -23.51
N SER A 236 3.11 6.14 -24.71
CA SER A 236 3.01 6.99 -25.90
C SER A 236 1.83 7.97 -25.89
N ASP A 237 0.81 7.67 -25.10
CA ASP A 237 -0.43 8.43 -25.03
C ASP A 237 -1.08 8.33 -23.64
N GLN A 238 -2.12 9.13 -23.43
CA GLN A 238 -2.82 9.21 -22.15
C GLN A 238 -3.43 7.88 -21.70
N ASP A 239 -3.97 7.08 -22.61
CA ASP A 239 -4.61 5.81 -22.30
C ASP A 239 -3.58 4.76 -21.88
N THR A 240 -2.48 4.66 -22.63
CA THR A 240 -1.35 3.78 -22.28
C THR A 240 -0.76 4.13 -20.91
N PHE A 241 -0.69 5.43 -20.60
CA PHE A 241 -0.24 5.89 -19.28
C PHE A 241 -1.24 5.50 -18.19
N ARG A 242 -2.54 5.68 -18.44
CA ARG A 242 -3.60 5.27 -17.52
C ARG A 242 -3.54 3.77 -17.23
N ASP A 243 -3.39 2.94 -18.26
CA ASP A 243 -3.26 1.50 -18.10
C ASP A 243 -2.06 1.12 -17.25
N ALA A 244 -0.93 1.81 -17.41
CA ALA A 244 0.28 1.58 -16.63
C ALA A 244 0.12 1.91 -15.13
N ILE A 245 -0.75 2.85 -14.78
CA ILE A 245 -1.06 3.17 -13.36
C ILE A 245 -1.84 2.01 -12.70
N PHE A 246 -2.72 1.34 -13.45
CA PHE A 246 -3.58 0.28 -12.92
C PHE A 246 -2.97 -1.13 -12.99
N LEU A 247 -1.82 -1.29 -13.65
CA LEU A 247 -1.05 -2.55 -13.68
C LEU A 247 -0.16 -2.70 -12.44
#